data_f9a32fe1f334f721e985106abd886e00
#
_entry.id   f9a32fe1f334f721e985106abd886e00
#
_cell.length_a   1.000
_cell.length_b   1.000
_cell.length_c   1.000
_cell.angle_alpha   90.00
_cell.angle_beta   90.00
_cell.angle_gamma   90.00
#
_symmetry.space_group_name_H-M   'P 1'
#
loop_
_entity.id
_entity.type
_entity.pdbx_description
1 polymer ?
#
loop_
_entity_poly.entity_id
_entity_poly.type
_entity_poly.pdbx_seq_one_letter_code
_entity_poly.pdbx_strand_id
1 'polypeptide(L)'
;MVLNIKSGLENFWYKKILKNIIFLSKLGRSSIRGFADSGLNFDHMYRNNPKGVTVFGRFVDRVLLNLPSVKATRQRKDIIVKIIQNEIANNLMLNKKTKILDIASGPARYLVELLNNYKQQDIEVLCIDKDKRALNFGRILAGNKPIRYAKADIFKAKHLKRLSRQILWKPNIIIVSGLFEYKDDDTVKKLLKEIYDHIEYDGLFLFISQVDNPSKKLMSKVCITSEGKSWELIYRKPEIFRKWLLNSGFKNVVISIDKWGMYEFCTCRKYK
;
A
#
# COMPACT_ATOMS: atom_id res chain seq x y z
N MET A 1 -20.43 36.21 -1.78
CA MET A 1 -21.71 35.49 -1.70
C MET A 1 -21.80 34.33 -2.69
N VAL A 2 -21.46 34.49 -3.97
CA VAL A 2 -21.51 33.42 -5.01
C VAL A 2 -20.59 32.22 -4.72
N LEU A 3 -19.41 32.43 -4.15
CA LEU A 3 -18.46 31.36 -3.78
C LEU A 3 -19.01 30.45 -2.65
N ASN A 4 -19.76 30.98 -1.71
CA ASN A 4 -20.35 30.20 -0.61
C ASN A 4 -21.53 29.32 -1.08
N ILE A 5 -22.29 29.79 -2.06
CA ILE A 5 -23.41 29.03 -2.63
C ILE A 5 -22.90 27.83 -3.43
N LYS A 6 -21.85 27.99 -4.25
CA LYS A 6 -21.23 26.88 -5.00
C LYS A 6 -20.66 25.81 -4.06
N SER A 7 -19.99 26.20 -2.98
CA SER A 7 -19.43 25.25 -2.01
C SER A 7 -20.53 24.51 -1.22
N GLY A 8 -21.65 25.19 -0.92
CA GLY A 8 -22.81 24.59 -0.26
C GLY A 8 -23.51 23.52 -1.13
N LEU A 9 -23.77 23.84 -2.39
CA LEU A 9 -24.38 22.93 -3.36
C LEU A 9 -23.47 21.70 -3.62
N GLU A 10 -22.18 21.95 -3.75
CA GLU A 10 -21.20 20.88 -3.94
C GLU A 10 -21.14 19.93 -2.73
N ASN A 11 -21.08 20.47 -1.52
CA ASN A 11 -21.09 19.66 -0.30
C ASN A 11 -22.41 18.87 -0.14
N PHE A 12 -23.54 19.47 -0.50
CA PHE A 12 -24.83 18.77 -0.52
C PHE A 12 -24.82 17.59 -1.50
N TRP A 13 -24.31 17.81 -2.73
CA TRP A 13 -24.18 16.77 -3.74
C TRP A 13 -23.33 15.59 -3.24
N TYR A 14 -22.12 15.86 -2.73
CA TYR A 14 -21.23 14.79 -2.24
C TYR A 14 -21.82 14.06 -1.03
N LYS A 15 -22.33 14.78 -0.04
CA LYS A 15 -22.73 14.20 1.25
C LYS A 15 -24.14 13.61 1.25
N LYS A 16 -25.06 14.13 0.45
CA LYS A 16 -26.47 13.70 0.46
C LYS A 16 -26.86 12.84 -0.73
N ILE A 17 -26.30 13.08 -1.91
CA ILE A 17 -26.68 12.34 -3.13
C ILE A 17 -25.64 11.27 -3.43
N LEU A 18 -24.40 11.67 -3.75
CA LEU A 18 -23.37 10.77 -4.23
C LEU A 18 -22.99 9.72 -3.17
N LYS A 19 -22.87 10.12 -1.89
CA LYS A 19 -22.59 9.22 -0.77
C LYS A 19 -23.61 8.07 -0.70
N ASN A 20 -24.90 8.36 -0.83
CA ASN A 20 -25.96 7.34 -0.77
C ASN A 20 -25.93 6.40 -1.97
N ILE A 21 -25.63 6.91 -3.17
CA ILE A 21 -25.48 6.09 -4.38
C ILE A 21 -24.31 5.13 -4.22
N ILE A 22 -23.13 5.64 -3.88
CA ILE A 22 -21.91 4.80 -3.77
C ILE A 22 -21.97 3.85 -2.57
N PHE A 23 -22.76 4.14 -1.54
CA PHE A 23 -22.99 3.24 -0.40
C PHE A 23 -23.61 1.90 -0.81
N LEU A 24 -24.32 1.84 -1.93
CA LEU A 24 -24.90 0.61 -2.46
C LEU A 24 -23.82 -0.36 -2.99
N SER A 25 -22.66 0.16 -3.36
CA SER A 25 -21.50 -0.62 -3.81
C SER A 25 -20.72 -1.21 -2.63
N LYS A 26 -19.93 -2.24 -2.89
CA LYS A 26 -19.04 -2.82 -1.86
C LYS A 26 -17.91 -1.85 -1.52
N LEU A 27 -17.22 -1.32 -2.53
CA LEU A 27 -16.09 -0.41 -2.35
C LEU A 27 -16.53 0.87 -1.62
N GLY A 28 -17.61 1.50 -2.09
CA GLY A 28 -18.12 2.75 -1.51
C GLY A 28 -18.61 2.55 -0.09
N ARG A 29 -19.39 1.49 0.18
CA ARG A 29 -19.89 1.20 1.53
C ARG A 29 -18.76 0.98 2.52
N SER A 30 -17.74 0.23 2.15
CA SER A 30 -16.56 0.02 2.99
C SER A 30 -15.83 1.34 3.25
N SER A 31 -15.63 2.16 2.21
CA SER A 31 -14.96 3.45 2.34
C SER A 31 -15.72 4.47 3.20
N ILE A 32 -17.05 4.44 3.16
CA ILE A 32 -17.90 5.33 3.96
C ILE A 32 -17.96 4.90 5.43
N ARG A 33 -17.85 3.60 5.70
CA ARG A 33 -17.95 3.02 7.06
C ARG A 33 -16.64 3.02 7.85
N GLY A 34 -15.64 3.76 7.42
CA GLY A 34 -14.39 3.87 8.16
C GLY A 34 -13.34 2.82 7.78
N PHE A 35 -13.38 2.32 6.54
CA PHE A 35 -12.42 1.33 6.06
C PHE A 35 -11.79 1.74 4.72
N ALA A 36 -11.79 3.04 4.39
CA ALA A 36 -11.25 3.53 3.14
C ALA A 36 -9.77 3.16 2.95
N ASP A 37 -8.99 3.29 4.02
CA ASP A 37 -7.56 3.00 4.11
C ASP A 37 -7.23 1.52 4.40
N SER A 38 -8.23 0.65 4.50
CA SER A 38 -8.01 -0.76 4.84
C SER A 38 -7.41 -1.53 3.66
N GLY A 39 -6.42 -2.39 3.95
CA GLY A 39 -5.87 -3.34 2.98
C GLY A 39 -6.92 -4.25 2.31
N LEU A 40 -8.07 -4.49 2.97
CA LEU A 40 -9.19 -5.24 2.39
C LEU A 40 -9.89 -4.48 1.26
N ASN A 41 -9.93 -3.15 1.31
CA ASN A 41 -10.43 -2.32 0.22
C ASN A 41 -9.50 -2.40 -1.00
N PHE A 42 -8.19 -2.29 -0.77
CA PHE A 42 -7.20 -2.47 -1.83
C PHE A 42 -7.26 -3.88 -2.43
N ASP A 43 -7.47 -4.91 -1.61
CA ASP A 43 -7.69 -6.28 -2.09
C ASP A 43 -8.93 -6.37 -3.01
N HIS A 44 -10.03 -5.69 -2.66
CA HIS A 44 -11.21 -5.64 -3.51
C HIS A 44 -10.93 -4.93 -4.85
N MET A 45 -10.16 -3.82 -4.82
CA MET A 45 -9.70 -3.13 -6.04
C MET A 45 -8.83 -4.02 -6.92
N TYR A 46 -7.91 -4.79 -6.32
CA TYR A 46 -7.02 -5.73 -7.03
C TYR A 46 -7.80 -6.85 -7.72
N ARG A 47 -8.82 -7.41 -7.06
CA ARG A 47 -9.66 -8.47 -7.63
C ARG A 47 -10.54 -8.01 -8.77
N ASN A 48 -10.88 -6.72 -8.84
CA ASN A 48 -11.75 -6.14 -9.86
C ASN A 48 -13.06 -6.94 -10.10
N ASN A 49 -13.64 -7.45 -9.02
CA ASN A 49 -14.89 -8.23 -9.05
C ASN A 49 -16.02 -7.41 -8.42
N PRO A 50 -16.87 -6.75 -9.24
CA PRO A 50 -17.91 -5.87 -8.75
C PRO A 50 -18.92 -6.57 -7.83
N LYS A 51 -19.20 -5.97 -6.67
CA LYS A 51 -20.15 -6.45 -5.67
C LYS A 51 -20.99 -5.29 -5.12
N GLY A 52 -22.25 -5.56 -4.81
CA GLY A 52 -23.16 -4.57 -4.26
C GLY A 52 -24.31 -5.22 -3.51
N VAL A 53 -25.11 -4.42 -2.80
CA VAL A 53 -26.30 -4.89 -2.07
C VAL A 53 -27.40 -5.31 -3.06
N THR A 54 -27.49 -4.62 -4.19
CA THR A 54 -28.46 -4.82 -5.27
C THR A 54 -27.76 -4.95 -6.61
N VAL A 55 -28.51 -5.27 -7.67
CA VAL A 55 -27.99 -5.24 -9.05
C VAL A 55 -27.47 -3.85 -9.39
N PHE A 56 -28.20 -2.79 -9.02
CA PHE A 56 -27.75 -1.41 -9.20
C PHE A 56 -26.49 -1.10 -8.39
N GLY A 57 -26.42 -1.54 -7.13
CA GLY A 57 -25.21 -1.40 -6.31
C GLY A 57 -23.99 -2.12 -6.91
N ARG A 58 -24.18 -3.25 -7.59
CA ARG A 58 -23.13 -3.95 -8.33
C ARG A 58 -22.68 -3.15 -9.56
N PHE A 59 -23.60 -2.51 -10.25
CA PHE A 59 -23.29 -1.59 -11.34
C PHE A 59 -22.45 -0.40 -10.83
N VAL A 60 -22.87 0.25 -9.73
CA VAL A 60 -22.13 1.34 -9.10
C VAL A 60 -20.70 0.89 -8.70
N ASP A 61 -20.57 -0.31 -8.12
CA ASP A 61 -19.23 -0.85 -7.76
C ASP A 61 -18.35 -1.03 -9.01
N ARG A 62 -18.93 -1.49 -10.13
CA ARG A 62 -18.23 -1.58 -11.42
C ARG A 62 -17.74 -0.21 -11.88
N VAL A 63 -18.56 0.83 -11.77
CA VAL A 63 -18.15 2.20 -12.11
C VAL A 63 -17.00 2.66 -11.22
N LEU A 64 -17.11 2.49 -9.90
CA LEU A 64 -16.04 2.86 -8.95
C LEU A 64 -14.74 2.09 -9.21
N LEU A 65 -14.84 0.79 -9.47
CA LEU A 65 -13.66 -0.05 -9.80
C LEU A 65 -13.00 0.34 -11.14
N ASN A 66 -13.69 1.09 -12.00
CA ASN A 66 -13.14 1.59 -13.27
C ASN A 66 -12.65 3.04 -13.21
N LEU A 67 -12.70 3.70 -12.06
CA LEU A 67 -12.09 5.03 -11.90
C LEU A 67 -10.59 4.99 -12.20
N PRO A 68 -10.01 6.05 -12.78
CA PRO A 68 -8.58 6.14 -13.07
C PRO A 68 -7.71 5.81 -11.88
N SER A 69 -8.04 6.32 -10.68
CA SER A 69 -7.32 6.05 -9.44
C SER A 69 -7.33 4.56 -9.05
N VAL A 70 -8.43 3.84 -9.29
CA VAL A 70 -8.53 2.42 -9.00
C VAL A 70 -7.82 1.58 -10.07
N LYS A 71 -7.84 2.00 -11.33
CA LYS A 71 -7.02 1.39 -12.39
C LYS A 71 -5.53 1.55 -12.11
N ALA A 72 -5.09 2.74 -11.70
CA ALA A 72 -3.72 2.99 -11.25
C ALA A 72 -3.33 2.07 -10.08
N THR A 73 -4.23 1.90 -9.10
CA THR A 73 -4.03 0.98 -7.97
C THR A 73 -3.84 -0.48 -8.42
N ARG A 74 -4.57 -0.96 -9.43
CA ARG A 74 -4.34 -2.29 -9.99
C ARG A 74 -2.99 -2.39 -10.69
N GLN A 75 -2.64 -1.42 -11.52
CA GLN A 75 -1.35 -1.38 -12.18
C GLN A 75 -0.19 -1.33 -11.18
N ARG A 76 -0.37 -0.62 -10.06
CA ARG A 76 0.60 -0.62 -8.95
C ARG A 76 0.94 -2.04 -8.50
N LYS A 77 -0.06 -2.91 -8.33
CA LYS A 77 0.14 -4.31 -7.97
C LYS A 77 1.06 -5.02 -8.99
N ASP A 78 0.79 -4.85 -10.27
CA ASP A 78 1.52 -5.53 -11.35
C ASP A 78 2.98 -5.06 -11.43
N ILE A 79 3.22 -3.76 -11.23
CA ILE A 79 4.58 -3.18 -11.19
C ILE A 79 5.36 -3.70 -9.98
N ILE A 80 4.75 -3.72 -8.79
CA ILE A 80 5.37 -4.29 -7.57
C ILE A 80 5.80 -5.74 -7.84
N VAL A 81 4.89 -6.56 -8.37
CA VAL A 81 5.17 -7.98 -8.67
C VAL A 81 6.37 -8.10 -9.62
N LYS A 82 6.41 -7.30 -10.70
CA LYS A 82 7.51 -7.33 -11.66
C LYS A 82 8.86 -6.96 -11.03
N ILE A 83 8.90 -5.92 -10.19
CA ILE A 83 10.13 -5.52 -9.50
C ILE A 83 10.62 -6.63 -8.57
N ILE A 84 9.71 -7.23 -7.79
CA ILE A 84 10.07 -8.31 -6.87
C ILE A 84 10.51 -9.56 -7.65
N GLN A 85 9.86 -9.91 -8.75
CA GLN A 85 10.26 -11.05 -9.61
C GLN A 85 11.70 -10.91 -10.12
N ASN A 86 12.06 -9.72 -10.59
CA ASN A 86 13.44 -9.44 -11.04
C ASN A 86 14.43 -9.62 -9.89
N GLU A 87 14.11 -9.15 -8.69
CA GLU A 87 15.00 -9.28 -7.54
C GLU A 87 15.11 -10.73 -7.02
N ILE A 88 14.01 -11.49 -7.06
CA ILE A 88 14.06 -12.93 -6.76
C ILE A 88 14.96 -13.65 -7.77
N ALA A 89 14.83 -13.36 -9.06
CA ALA A 89 15.68 -13.96 -10.09
C ALA A 89 17.16 -13.66 -9.86
N ASN A 90 17.50 -12.42 -9.51
CA ASN A 90 18.87 -12.02 -9.15
C ASN A 90 19.40 -12.80 -7.93
N ASN A 91 18.58 -12.92 -6.88
CA ASN A 91 18.95 -13.68 -5.69
C ASN A 91 19.17 -15.15 -6.00
N LEU A 92 18.32 -15.76 -6.82
CA LEU A 92 18.47 -17.17 -7.23
C LEU A 92 19.75 -17.41 -8.05
N MET A 93 20.12 -16.51 -8.98
CA MET A 93 21.38 -16.58 -9.72
C MET A 93 22.60 -16.53 -8.78
N LEU A 94 22.48 -15.83 -7.65
CA LEU A 94 23.52 -15.73 -6.63
C LEU A 94 23.44 -16.83 -5.56
N ASN A 95 22.58 -17.85 -5.73
CA ASN A 95 22.29 -18.88 -4.73
C ASN A 95 21.88 -18.30 -3.36
N LYS A 96 21.20 -17.15 -3.38
CA LYS A 96 20.77 -16.41 -2.18
C LYS A 96 19.29 -16.59 -1.94
N LYS A 97 18.92 -16.99 -0.71
CA LYS A 97 17.52 -17.05 -0.31
C LYS A 97 16.90 -15.64 -0.27
N THR A 98 15.71 -15.50 -0.84
CA THR A 98 14.96 -14.24 -0.80
C THR A 98 14.18 -14.12 0.50
N LYS A 99 14.38 -13.01 1.23
CA LYS A 99 13.75 -12.71 2.52
C LYS A 99 13.01 -11.36 2.42
N ILE A 100 11.69 -11.42 2.37
CA ILE A 100 10.84 -10.27 2.13
C ILE A 100 10.19 -9.81 3.45
N LEU A 101 10.33 -8.53 3.77
CA LEU A 101 9.52 -7.85 4.80
C LEU A 101 8.57 -6.88 4.10
N ASP A 102 7.27 -7.11 4.22
CA ASP A 102 6.23 -6.24 3.68
C ASP A 102 5.56 -5.46 4.82
N ILE A 103 5.76 -4.14 4.83
CA ILE A 103 5.31 -3.23 5.89
C ILE A 103 3.99 -2.56 5.47
N ALA A 104 2.99 -2.63 6.33
CA ALA A 104 1.61 -2.23 6.06
C ALA A 104 1.03 -3.02 4.86
N SER A 105 1.29 -4.32 4.89
CA SER A 105 1.03 -5.25 3.79
C SER A 105 -0.44 -5.44 3.45
N GLY A 106 -1.35 -5.12 4.38
CA GLY A 106 -2.71 -5.61 4.27
C GLY A 106 -2.76 -7.13 4.18
N PRO A 107 -3.57 -7.71 3.29
CA PRO A 107 -3.59 -9.16 3.01
C PRO A 107 -2.41 -9.66 2.17
N ALA A 108 -1.59 -8.79 1.62
CA ALA A 108 -0.45 -9.12 0.75
C ALA A 108 -0.80 -10.00 -0.46
N ARG A 109 -1.98 -9.80 -1.10
CA ARG A 109 -2.43 -10.60 -2.25
C ARG A 109 -1.37 -10.74 -3.33
N TYR A 110 -0.66 -9.65 -3.65
CA TYR A 110 0.36 -9.67 -4.69
C TYR A 110 1.53 -10.62 -4.36
N LEU A 111 1.91 -10.76 -3.08
CA LEU A 111 2.91 -11.75 -2.66
C LEU A 111 2.34 -13.18 -2.68
N VAL A 112 1.09 -13.35 -2.26
CA VAL A 112 0.42 -14.67 -2.33
C VAL A 112 0.33 -15.16 -3.76
N GLU A 113 -0.04 -14.30 -4.72
CA GLU A 113 -0.12 -14.62 -6.14
C GLU A 113 1.27 -14.88 -6.72
N LEU A 114 2.26 -14.05 -6.37
CA LEU A 114 3.67 -14.19 -6.79
C LEU A 114 4.23 -15.56 -6.41
N LEU A 115 4.01 -15.99 -5.16
CA LEU A 115 4.60 -17.24 -4.62
C LEU A 115 4.03 -18.52 -5.23
N ASN A 116 3.00 -18.46 -6.05
CA ASN A 116 2.54 -19.63 -6.82
C ASN A 116 3.62 -20.15 -7.80
N ASN A 117 4.58 -19.31 -8.17
CA ASN A 117 5.58 -19.60 -9.20
C ASN A 117 6.96 -19.96 -8.61
N TYR A 118 7.10 -20.08 -7.28
CA TYR A 118 8.39 -20.30 -6.63
C TYR A 118 8.35 -21.44 -5.62
N LYS A 119 9.50 -22.08 -5.42
CA LYS A 119 9.68 -23.12 -4.39
C LYS A 119 9.70 -22.48 -3.00
N GLN A 120 9.09 -23.14 -2.03
CA GLN A 120 8.97 -22.63 -0.66
C GLN A 120 10.33 -22.43 0.04
N GLN A 121 11.34 -23.24 -0.32
CA GLN A 121 12.66 -23.16 0.28
C GLN A 121 13.46 -21.92 -0.12
N ASP A 122 13.13 -21.31 -1.27
CA ASP A 122 13.90 -20.21 -1.84
C ASP A 122 13.45 -18.84 -1.32
N ILE A 123 12.27 -18.76 -0.73
CA ILE A 123 11.65 -17.49 -0.32
C ILE A 123 11.06 -17.61 1.09
N GLU A 124 11.31 -16.61 1.91
CA GLU A 124 10.60 -16.37 3.18
C GLU A 124 9.95 -15.00 3.17
N VAL A 125 8.72 -14.90 3.64
CA VAL A 125 7.98 -13.63 3.69
C VAL A 125 7.43 -13.39 5.09
N LEU A 126 7.63 -12.15 5.59
CA LEU A 126 6.92 -11.63 6.74
C LEU A 126 6.11 -10.41 6.33
N CYS A 127 4.80 -10.49 6.51
CA CYS A 127 3.85 -9.40 6.32
C CYS A 127 3.46 -8.80 7.66
N ILE A 128 3.56 -7.49 7.81
CA ILE A 128 3.14 -6.80 9.02
C ILE A 128 2.09 -5.74 8.71
N ASP A 129 1.05 -5.68 9.54
CA ASP A 129 -0.01 -4.68 9.44
C ASP A 129 -0.64 -4.41 10.81
N LYS A 130 -1.23 -3.23 11.00
CA LYS A 130 -2.02 -2.90 12.20
C LYS A 130 -3.42 -3.54 12.18
N ASP A 131 -4.00 -3.78 10.98
CA ASP A 131 -5.34 -4.33 10.81
C ASP A 131 -5.35 -5.87 10.91
N LYS A 132 -5.75 -6.39 12.07
CA LYS A 132 -5.88 -7.84 12.32
C LYS A 132 -6.82 -8.53 11.31
N ARG A 133 -7.84 -7.85 10.79
CA ARG A 133 -8.80 -8.44 9.82
C ARG A 133 -8.11 -8.67 8.49
N ALA A 134 -7.30 -7.70 8.03
CA ALA A 134 -6.52 -7.84 6.80
C ALA A 134 -5.51 -8.99 6.91
N LEU A 135 -4.79 -9.08 8.04
CA LEU A 135 -3.85 -10.17 8.30
C LEU A 135 -4.54 -11.54 8.37
N ASN A 136 -5.69 -11.65 9.02
CA ASN A 136 -6.45 -12.90 9.08
C ASN A 136 -6.92 -13.34 7.69
N PHE A 137 -7.41 -12.40 6.88
CA PHE A 137 -7.76 -12.67 5.49
C PHE A 137 -6.54 -13.09 4.66
N GLY A 138 -5.39 -12.43 4.89
CA GLY A 138 -4.11 -12.79 4.25
C GLY A 138 -3.68 -14.22 4.59
N ARG A 139 -3.80 -14.66 5.85
CA ARG A 139 -3.49 -16.04 6.27
C ARG A 139 -4.35 -17.06 5.54
N ILE A 140 -5.66 -16.81 5.44
CA ILE A 140 -6.59 -17.67 4.69
C ILE A 140 -6.20 -17.72 3.21
N LEU A 141 -5.86 -16.58 2.63
CA LEU A 141 -5.47 -16.47 1.23
C LEU A 141 -4.13 -17.17 0.94
N ALA A 142 -3.18 -17.09 1.86
CA ALA A 142 -1.85 -17.68 1.73
C ALA A 142 -1.89 -19.21 1.81
N GLY A 143 -2.79 -19.80 2.61
CA GLY A 143 -2.81 -21.26 2.84
C GLY A 143 -1.46 -21.73 3.38
N ASN A 144 -0.84 -22.70 2.70
CA ASN A 144 0.44 -23.29 3.09
C ASN A 144 1.68 -22.58 2.52
N LYS A 145 1.52 -21.38 1.93
CA LYS A 145 2.66 -20.63 1.39
C LYS A 145 3.61 -20.12 2.49
N PRO A 146 4.89 -19.89 2.20
CA PRO A 146 5.90 -19.45 3.17
C PRO A 146 5.73 -17.97 3.54
N ILE A 147 4.50 -17.58 3.93
CA ILE A 147 4.17 -16.22 4.37
C ILE A 147 3.75 -16.26 5.83
N ARG A 148 4.46 -15.53 6.66
CA ARG A 148 4.06 -15.25 8.05
C ARG A 148 3.40 -13.88 8.14
N TYR A 149 2.39 -13.76 8.99
CA TYR A 149 1.66 -12.51 9.24
C TYR A 149 1.77 -12.13 10.72
N ALA A 150 2.24 -10.93 11.00
CA ALA A 150 2.37 -10.40 12.35
C ALA A 150 1.62 -9.08 12.51
N LYS A 151 0.89 -8.90 13.62
CA LYS A 151 0.24 -7.63 13.94
C LYS A 151 1.28 -6.68 14.53
N ALA A 152 1.53 -5.57 13.83
CA ALA A 152 2.36 -4.49 14.34
C ALA A 152 1.90 -3.14 13.78
N ASP A 153 1.98 -2.11 14.61
CA ASP A 153 1.89 -0.73 14.17
C ASP A 153 3.32 -0.20 14.05
N ILE A 154 3.79 -0.06 12.82
CA ILE A 154 5.17 0.28 12.52
C ILE A 154 5.59 1.65 13.06
N PHE A 155 4.64 2.57 13.27
CA PHE A 155 4.92 3.90 13.80
C PHE A 155 5.02 3.95 15.34
N LYS A 156 4.69 2.86 16.03
CA LYS A 156 4.94 2.77 17.47
C LYS A 156 6.41 2.47 17.72
N ALA A 157 7.02 3.24 18.61
CA ALA A 157 8.43 3.15 18.92
C ALA A 157 8.91 1.70 19.14
N LYS A 158 10.07 1.36 18.55
CA LYS A 158 10.77 0.07 18.66
C LYS A 158 10.08 -1.15 18.03
N HIS A 159 9.02 -1.00 17.21
CA HIS A 159 8.36 -2.16 16.60
C HIS A 159 9.23 -2.86 15.55
N LEU A 160 9.92 -2.14 14.66
CA LEU A 160 10.89 -2.75 13.73
C LEU A 160 12.02 -3.44 14.48
N LYS A 161 12.58 -2.79 15.49
CA LYS A 161 13.64 -3.35 16.34
C LYS A 161 13.18 -4.60 17.12
N ARG A 162 11.93 -4.64 17.54
CA ARG A 162 11.32 -5.82 18.18
C ARG A 162 11.06 -6.95 17.19
N LEU A 163 10.56 -6.62 16.01
CA LEU A 163 10.33 -7.58 14.92
C LEU A 163 11.63 -8.22 14.45
N SER A 164 12.71 -7.44 14.27
CA SER A 164 14.01 -7.98 13.87
C SER A 164 14.60 -8.97 14.88
N ARG A 165 14.26 -8.84 16.18
CA ARG A 165 14.64 -9.85 17.20
C ARG A 165 13.80 -11.13 17.09
N GLN A 166 12.59 -11.06 16.57
CA GLN A 166 11.68 -12.21 16.45
C GLN A 166 11.85 -13.00 15.16
N ILE A 167 12.35 -12.37 14.08
CA ILE A 167 12.44 -13.02 12.76
C ILE A 167 13.77 -13.74 12.53
N LEU A 168 14.75 -13.63 13.42
CA LEU A 168 16.05 -14.31 13.35
C LEU A 168 16.82 -14.12 12.01
N TRP A 169 16.34 -13.26 11.11
CA TRP A 169 16.97 -12.94 9.83
C TRP A 169 16.77 -11.47 9.46
N LYS A 170 17.69 -10.92 8.68
CA LYS A 170 17.53 -9.60 8.05
C LYS A 170 16.85 -9.76 6.70
N PRO A 171 15.92 -8.88 6.33
CA PRO A 171 15.31 -8.87 5.00
C PRO A 171 16.30 -8.37 3.96
N ASN A 172 16.33 -9.03 2.79
CA ASN A 172 17.03 -8.51 1.62
C ASN A 172 16.07 -7.81 0.62
N ILE A 173 14.77 -7.89 0.87
CA ILE A 173 13.76 -7.03 0.23
C ILE A 173 12.87 -6.45 1.32
N ILE A 174 12.72 -5.13 1.35
CA ILE A 174 11.70 -4.46 2.18
C ILE A 174 10.74 -3.73 1.25
N ILE A 175 9.42 -3.89 1.50
CA ILE A 175 8.35 -3.27 0.73
C ILE A 175 7.52 -2.37 1.64
N VAL A 176 7.20 -1.17 1.15
CA VAL A 176 6.24 -0.25 1.76
C VAL A 176 5.33 0.29 0.67
N SER A 177 4.05 -0.02 0.69
CA SER A 177 3.12 0.41 -0.36
C SER A 177 1.93 1.18 0.21
N GLY A 178 1.87 2.49 -0.04
CA GLY A 178 0.74 3.33 0.36
C GLY A 178 0.67 3.55 1.86
N LEU A 179 1.79 3.91 2.48
CA LEU A 179 1.89 4.15 3.93
C LEU A 179 2.37 5.57 4.25
N PHE A 180 3.30 6.10 3.49
CA PHE A 180 3.96 7.37 3.81
C PHE A 180 3.03 8.57 3.68
N GLU A 181 1.98 8.45 2.89
CA GLU A 181 0.95 9.49 2.69
C GLU A 181 0.12 9.77 3.95
N TYR A 182 0.19 8.89 4.94
CA TYR A 182 -0.59 9.02 6.20
C TYR A 182 0.19 9.67 7.33
N LYS A 183 1.46 10.05 7.11
CA LYS A 183 2.35 10.53 8.17
C LYS A 183 3.09 11.81 7.77
N ASP A 184 3.40 12.62 8.78
CA ASP A 184 4.25 13.80 8.66
C ASP A 184 5.68 13.42 8.24
N ASP A 185 6.42 14.42 7.79
CA ASP A 185 7.76 14.27 7.24
C ASP A 185 8.76 13.67 8.22
N ASP A 186 8.70 14.07 9.49
CA ASP A 186 9.67 13.61 10.49
C ASP A 186 9.42 12.15 10.86
N THR A 187 8.15 11.74 10.94
CA THR A 187 7.77 10.34 11.13
C THR A 187 8.26 9.47 9.96
N VAL A 188 8.10 9.95 8.72
CA VAL A 188 8.57 9.22 7.53
C VAL A 188 10.08 9.11 7.51
N LYS A 189 10.82 10.21 7.75
CA LYS A 189 12.31 10.20 7.81
C LYS A 189 12.84 9.22 8.86
N LYS A 190 12.23 9.19 10.05
CA LYS A 190 12.59 8.21 11.10
C LYS A 190 12.40 6.79 10.62
N LEU A 191 11.28 6.49 9.99
CA LEU A 191 11.01 5.14 9.46
C LEU A 191 11.97 4.76 8.33
N LEU A 192 12.32 5.68 7.43
CA LEU A 192 13.31 5.45 6.39
C LEU A 192 14.69 5.07 6.98
N LYS A 193 15.10 5.76 8.05
CA LYS A 193 16.35 5.42 8.76
C LYS A 193 16.28 4.06 9.43
N GLU A 194 15.16 3.72 10.08
CA GLU A 194 14.96 2.40 10.67
C GLU A 194 14.98 1.29 9.60
N ILE A 195 14.36 1.50 8.43
CA ILE A 195 14.40 0.56 7.31
C ILE A 195 15.84 0.36 6.83
N TYR A 196 16.61 1.45 6.67
CA TYR A 196 18.01 1.37 6.29
C TYR A 196 18.85 0.53 7.28
N ASP A 197 18.63 0.69 8.58
CA ASP A 197 19.36 -0.04 9.60
C ASP A 197 19.02 -1.55 9.60
N HIS A 198 17.77 -1.91 9.22
CA HIS A 198 17.26 -3.28 9.28
C HIS A 198 17.46 -4.09 8.00
N ILE A 199 17.57 -3.47 6.84
CA ILE A 199 17.80 -4.17 5.58
C ILE A 199 19.22 -4.74 5.48
N GLU A 200 19.40 -5.88 4.84
CA GLU A 200 20.73 -6.45 4.53
C GLU A 200 21.54 -5.49 3.63
N TYR A 201 22.87 -5.66 3.64
CA TYR A 201 23.72 -5.05 2.61
C TYR A 201 23.32 -5.59 1.24
N ASP A 202 23.36 -4.73 0.24
CA ASP A 202 22.90 -4.98 -1.13
C ASP A 202 21.38 -5.28 -1.26
N GLY A 203 20.65 -5.16 -0.15
CA GLY A 203 19.21 -5.37 -0.12
C GLY A 203 18.44 -4.27 -0.84
N LEU A 204 17.31 -4.67 -1.46
CA LEU A 204 16.40 -3.80 -2.18
C LEU A 204 15.33 -3.22 -1.24
N PHE A 205 15.27 -1.91 -1.12
CA PHE A 205 14.11 -1.24 -0.57
C PHE A 205 13.22 -0.72 -1.70
N LEU A 206 11.98 -1.18 -1.72
CA LEU A 206 10.92 -0.75 -2.65
C LEU A 206 9.83 -0.05 -1.85
N PHE A 207 9.53 1.19 -2.19
CA PHE A 207 8.30 1.81 -1.71
C PHE A 207 7.50 2.45 -2.83
N ILE A 208 6.20 2.58 -2.57
CA ILE A 208 5.26 3.23 -3.47
C ILE A 208 4.49 4.28 -2.68
N SER A 209 4.47 5.50 -3.18
CA SER A 209 3.73 6.63 -2.62
C SER A 209 2.88 7.31 -3.69
N GLN A 210 1.93 8.15 -3.27
CA GLN A 210 1.13 8.92 -4.21
C GLN A 210 1.71 10.33 -4.38
N VAL A 211 1.91 10.73 -5.63
CA VAL A 211 2.31 12.11 -5.99
C VAL A 211 1.09 13.00 -6.23
N ASP A 212 -0.02 12.41 -6.66
CA ASP A 212 -1.35 13.03 -6.75
C ASP A 212 -2.44 11.95 -6.79
N ASN A 213 -3.71 12.35 -6.69
CA ASN A 213 -4.84 11.41 -6.86
C ASN A 213 -6.02 12.13 -7.53
N PRO A 214 -6.48 11.67 -8.71
CA PRO A 214 -7.60 12.28 -9.40
C PRO A 214 -8.93 12.16 -8.63
N SER A 215 -9.02 11.24 -7.67
CA SER A 215 -10.18 11.05 -6.79
C SER A 215 -10.06 11.76 -5.44
N LYS A 216 -9.03 12.58 -5.20
CA LYS A 216 -8.77 13.22 -3.88
C LYS A 216 -9.97 13.98 -3.31
N LYS A 217 -10.72 14.65 -4.17
CA LYS A 217 -11.93 15.39 -3.78
C LYS A 217 -13.06 14.47 -3.32
N LEU A 218 -13.31 13.38 -4.05
CA LEU A 218 -14.26 12.35 -3.64
C LEU A 218 -13.83 11.69 -2.33
N MET A 219 -12.56 11.36 -2.21
CA MET A 219 -11.99 10.73 -1.01
C MET A 219 -12.19 11.60 0.22
N SER A 220 -11.80 12.88 0.17
CA SER A 220 -11.90 13.80 1.31
C SER A 220 -13.36 14.16 1.69
N LYS A 221 -14.29 14.17 0.73
CA LYS A 221 -15.69 14.53 1.00
C LYS A 221 -16.56 13.37 1.48
N VAL A 222 -16.23 12.13 1.12
CA VAL A 222 -17.14 10.99 1.27
C VAL A 222 -16.51 9.82 2.04
N CYS A 223 -15.21 9.60 1.91
CA CYS A 223 -14.55 8.43 2.49
C CYS A 223 -14.02 8.71 3.89
N ILE A 224 -14.11 7.70 4.77
CA ILE A 224 -13.66 7.76 6.16
C ILE A 224 -12.58 6.69 6.38
N THR A 225 -11.49 7.08 7.04
CA THR A 225 -10.39 6.18 7.43
C THR A 225 -10.74 5.34 8.65
N SER A 226 -9.94 4.33 8.93
CA SER A 226 -10.04 3.50 10.15
C SER A 226 -9.87 4.28 11.46
N GLU A 227 -9.36 5.50 11.40
CA GLU A 227 -9.24 6.43 12.53
C GLU A 227 -10.47 7.37 12.67
N GLY A 228 -11.50 7.18 11.84
CA GLY A 228 -12.71 8.02 11.85
C GLY A 228 -12.53 9.39 11.21
N LYS A 229 -11.42 9.64 10.52
CA LYS A 229 -11.11 10.90 9.86
C LYS A 229 -11.48 10.87 8.38
N SER A 230 -11.66 12.03 7.77
CA SER A 230 -11.73 12.19 6.32
C SER A 230 -10.51 11.55 5.66
N TRP A 231 -10.70 10.90 4.50
CA TRP A 231 -9.58 10.26 3.81
C TRP A 231 -8.79 11.29 3.01
N GLU A 232 -7.88 11.94 3.69
CA GLU A 232 -6.95 12.92 3.13
C GLU A 232 -5.53 12.36 3.21
N LEU A 233 -4.74 12.58 2.15
CA LEU A 233 -3.39 12.07 2.00
C LEU A 233 -2.41 13.23 1.85
N ILE A 234 -1.19 13.05 2.34
CA ILE A 234 -0.09 13.99 2.15
C ILE A 234 0.66 13.59 0.89
N TYR A 235 0.48 14.36 -0.17
CA TYR A 235 1.17 14.16 -1.45
C TYR A 235 2.55 14.83 -1.40
N ARG A 236 3.58 14.10 -1.83
CA ARG A 236 4.96 14.59 -1.85
C ARG A 236 5.54 14.42 -3.25
N LYS A 237 6.40 15.38 -3.63
CA LYS A 237 7.14 15.29 -4.89
C LYS A 237 8.27 14.26 -4.78
N PRO A 238 8.61 13.54 -5.87
CA PRO A 238 9.66 12.51 -5.88
C PRO A 238 11.02 12.99 -5.36
N GLU A 239 11.36 14.25 -5.61
CA GLU A 239 12.63 14.85 -5.19
C GLU A 239 12.78 14.90 -3.67
N ILE A 240 11.66 15.04 -2.93
CA ILE A 240 11.63 15.04 -1.47
C ILE A 240 12.08 13.66 -0.95
N PHE A 241 11.49 12.58 -1.49
CA PHE A 241 11.86 11.22 -1.11
C PHE A 241 13.29 10.88 -1.53
N ARG A 242 13.73 11.29 -2.72
CA ARG A 242 15.12 11.12 -3.16
C ARG A 242 16.10 11.70 -2.14
N LYS A 243 15.87 12.95 -1.71
CA LYS A 243 16.69 13.62 -0.70
C LYS A 243 16.71 12.86 0.63
N TRP A 244 15.55 12.41 1.11
CA TRP A 244 15.46 11.69 2.39
C TRP A 244 16.14 10.33 2.36
N LEU A 245 16.02 9.60 1.25
CA LEU A 245 16.68 8.30 1.07
C LEU A 245 18.20 8.44 1.06
N LEU A 246 18.73 9.40 0.30
CA LEU A 246 20.17 9.67 0.28
C LEU A 246 20.68 10.08 1.67
N ASN A 247 19.96 10.94 2.38
CA ASN A 247 20.28 11.33 3.75
C ASN A 247 20.20 10.15 4.76
N SER A 248 19.37 9.14 4.48
CA SER A 248 19.30 7.93 5.29
C SER A 248 20.43 6.93 5.01
N GLY A 249 21.24 7.16 3.96
CA GLY A 249 22.36 6.33 3.55
C GLY A 249 22.09 5.39 2.36
N PHE A 250 20.87 5.36 1.84
CA PHE A 250 20.56 4.60 0.62
C PHE A 250 21.28 5.16 -0.60
N LYS A 251 21.63 4.26 -1.55
CA LYS A 251 22.23 4.60 -2.83
C LYS A 251 21.40 4.00 -3.98
N ASN A 252 21.75 4.34 -5.22
CA ASN A 252 21.07 3.86 -6.43
C ASN A 252 19.54 4.11 -6.37
N VAL A 253 19.17 5.34 -5.99
CA VAL A 253 17.77 5.74 -5.89
C VAL A 253 17.19 5.95 -7.28
N VAL A 254 16.33 5.02 -7.70
CA VAL A 254 15.58 5.09 -8.97
C VAL A 254 14.11 5.36 -8.64
N ILE A 255 13.55 6.39 -9.26
CA ILE A 255 12.14 6.75 -9.10
C ILE A 255 11.50 6.80 -10.48
N SER A 256 10.38 6.13 -10.63
CA SER A 256 9.50 6.19 -11.81
C SER A 256 8.08 6.54 -11.40
N ILE A 257 7.35 7.18 -12.29
CA ILE A 257 5.93 7.53 -12.07
C ILE A 257 5.09 6.67 -13.02
N ASP A 258 3.92 6.23 -12.54
CA ASP A 258 3.00 5.46 -13.35
C ASP A 258 2.42 6.31 -14.51
N LYS A 259 1.84 5.65 -15.49
CA LYS A 259 1.22 6.34 -16.65
C LYS A 259 0.02 7.22 -16.29
N TRP A 260 -0.49 7.11 -15.06
CA TRP A 260 -1.61 7.91 -14.56
C TRP A 260 -1.15 9.18 -13.84
N GLY A 261 0.17 9.34 -13.62
CA GLY A 261 0.73 10.43 -12.82
C GLY A 261 0.33 10.37 -11.33
N MET A 262 -0.09 9.19 -10.87
CA MET A 262 -0.65 9.02 -9.53
C MET A 262 0.36 8.42 -8.54
N TYR A 263 1.05 7.36 -8.93
CA TYR A 263 2.00 6.65 -8.08
C TYR A 263 3.43 6.84 -8.53
N GLU A 264 4.30 7.13 -7.58
CA GLU A 264 5.74 6.94 -7.72
C GLU A 264 6.15 5.57 -7.19
N PHE A 265 7.07 4.95 -7.90
CA PHE A 265 7.73 3.71 -7.52
C PHE A 265 9.19 4.02 -7.30
N CYS A 266 9.63 3.83 -6.08
CA CYS A 266 11.01 4.10 -5.71
C CYS A 266 11.71 2.81 -5.30
N THR A 267 12.86 2.56 -5.93
CA THR A 267 13.80 1.50 -5.53
C THR A 267 15.12 2.11 -5.12
N CYS A 268 15.74 1.57 -4.08
CA CYS A 268 17.07 1.95 -3.65
C CYS A 268 17.73 0.79 -2.91
N ARG A 269 19.06 0.88 -2.70
CA ARG A 269 19.83 -0.18 -2.06
C ARG A 269 20.71 0.35 -0.92
N LYS A 270 21.01 -0.52 0.03
CA LYS A 270 22.00 -0.29 1.05
C LYS A 270 23.31 -0.94 0.62
N TYR A 271 24.37 -0.16 0.51
CA TYR A 271 25.72 -0.66 0.27
C TYR A 271 26.60 -0.54 1.53
N LYS A 272 27.69 -1.30 1.52
CA LYS A 272 28.75 -1.18 2.53
C LYS A 272 29.44 0.20 2.49
#